data_60457f37f4a9d56132c8bb867c6c8529
#
_entry.id   60457f37f4a9d56132c8bb867c6c8529
#
_cell.length_a   1.000
_cell.length_b   1.000
_cell.length_c   1.000
_cell.angle_alpha   90.00
_cell.angle_beta   90.00
_cell.angle_gamma   90.00
#
_symmetry.space_group_name_H-M   'P 1'
#
loop_
_entity.id
_entity.type
_entity.pdbx_description
1 polymer ?
#
loop_
_entity_poly.entity_id
_entity_poly.type
_entity_poly.pdbx_seq_one_letter_code
_entity_poly.pdbx_strand_id
1 'polypeptide(L)'
;MRITTSIILLLLSLPAVGTAADQKLELAAPFTDNMILQRESPVPVWGFDAPGSRVTVEFAGQTKSAAADENGDWMVKLDPLEVSLEERGFRVKNARGESIDLEGVLVGEVWFSSGQSNMVWTAGKSMCNE
;
A
#
# COMPACT_ATOMS: atom_id res chain seq x y z
N MET A 1 33.30 -40.35 -49.94
CA MET A 1 32.99 -40.35 -48.53
C MET A 1 32.54 -38.94 -48.17
N ARG A 2 31.21 -38.71 -48.09
CA ARG A 2 30.59 -37.40 -47.80
C ARG A 2 30.19 -37.37 -46.34
N ILE A 3 30.85 -36.52 -45.56
CA ILE A 3 30.55 -36.27 -44.14
C ILE A 3 29.51 -35.16 -44.09
N THR A 4 28.26 -35.52 -43.78
CA THR A 4 27.18 -34.53 -43.51
C THR A 4 27.24 -34.14 -42.04
N THR A 5 27.69 -32.92 -41.80
CA THR A 5 27.71 -32.33 -40.46
C THR A 5 26.31 -31.81 -40.14
N SER A 6 25.58 -32.51 -39.27
CA SER A 6 24.30 -32.06 -38.75
C SER A 6 24.54 -31.02 -37.63
N ILE A 7 24.18 -29.78 -37.89
CA ILE A 7 24.15 -28.72 -36.87
C ILE A 7 22.84 -28.86 -36.10
N ILE A 8 22.92 -29.34 -34.85
CA ILE A 8 21.80 -29.34 -33.91
C ILE A 8 21.70 -27.92 -33.32
N LEU A 9 20.69 -27.18 -33.76
CA LEU A 9 20.34 -25.89 -33.20
C LEU A 9 19.58 -26.10 -31.88
N LEU A 10 20.30 -25.97 -30.76
CA LEU A 10 19.70 -26.03 -29.42
C LEU A 10 18.97 -24.70 -29.15
N LEU A 11 17.68 -24.67 -29.35
CA LEU A 11 16.80 -23.55 -28.92
C LEU A 11 16.76 -23.53 -27.39
N LEU A 12 17.57 -22.64 -26.78
CA LEU A 12 17.42 -22.28 -25.37
C LEU A 12 16.14 -21.46 -25.24
N SER A 13 15.06 -22.07 -24.75
CA SER A 13 13.87 -21.36 -24.30
C SER A 13 14.21 -20.66 -22.98
N LEU A 14 14.52 -19.36 -23.04
CA LEU A 14 14.57 -18.51 -21.86
C LEU A 14 13.14 -18.40 -21.29
N PRO A 15 12.94 -18.69 -19.99
CA PRO A 15 11.67 -18.39 -19.36
C PRO A 15 11.45 -16.87 -19.48
N ALA A 16 10.28 -16.50 -19.99
CA ALA A 16 9.85 -15.10 -19.93
C ALA A 16 9.68 -14.73 -18.45
N VAL A 17 10.67 -14.04 -17.90
CA VAL A 17 10.53 -13.34 -16.63
C VAL A 17 9.46 -12.29 -16.87
N GLY A 18 8.27 -12.50 -16.32
CA GLY A 18 7.21 -11.51 -16.35
C GLY A 18 7.80 -10.19 -15.85
N THR A 19 7.78 -9.18 -16.71
CA THR A 19 8.40 -7.89 -16.40
C THR A 19 7.59 -7.23 -15.29
N ALA A 20 8.17 -7.10 -14.10
CA ALA A 20 7.67 -6.30 -12.98
C ALA A 20 7.41 -4.82 -13.38
N ALA A 21 7.75 -4.44 -14.61
CA ALA A 21 7.57 -3.10 -15.16
C ALA A 21 6.11 -2.71 -15.42
N ASP A 22 5.15 -3.65 -15.37
CA ASP A 22 3.72 -3.40 -15.64
C ASP A 22 2.87 -3.34 -14.36
N GLN A 23 3.49 -3.34 -13.20
CA GLN A 23 2.81 -3.20 -11.92
C GLN A 23 2.26 -1.78 -11.77
N LYS A 24 0.96 -1.67 -11.50
CA LYS A 24 0.28 -0.38 -11.28
C LYS A 24 0.49 0.10 -9.85
N LEU A 25 0.32 1.42 -9.66
CA LEU A 25 0.30 2.00 -8.33
C LEU A 25 -0.90 1.47 -7.55
N GLU A 26 -0.64 0.84 -6.41
CA GLU A 26 -1.66 0.32 -5.49
C GLU A 26 -1.36 0.74 -4.06
N LEU A 27 -2.42 1.03 -3.30
CA LEU A 27 -2.39 1.16 -1.84
C LEU A 27 -2.78 -0.17 -1.18
N ALA A 28 -2.16 -0.50 -0.06
CA ALA A 28 -2.52 -1.66 0.72
C ALA A 28 -3.95 -1.54 1.30
N ALA A 29 -4.58 -2.68 1.58
CA ALA A 29 -5.99 -2.79 1.97
C ALA A 29 -6.50 -1.90 3.13
N PRO A 30 -5.68 -1.48 4.14
CA PRO A 30 -6.19 -0.60 5.20
C PRO A 30 -6.52 0.82 4.73
N PHE A 31 -6.00 1.25 3.58
CA PHE A 31 -6.18 2.63 3.09
C PHE A 31 -7.39 2.72 2.16
N THR A 32 -8.44 3.35 2.65
CA THR A 32 -9.73 3.51 1.94
C THR A 32 -10.29 4.90 2.20
N ASP A 33 -11.31 5.27 1.43
CA ASP A 33 -12.11 6.45 1.73
C ASP A 33 -12.71 6.38 3.14
N ASN A 34 -12.85 7.52 3.77
CA ASN A 34 -13.40 7.68 5.12
C ASN A 34 -12.59 6.96 6.23
N MET A 35 -11.31 6.66 5.97
CA MET A 35 -10.44 6.07 6.99
C MET A 35 -10.07 7.08 8.08
N ILE A 36 -9.65 6.56 9.24
CA ILE A 36 -9.08 7.35 10.33
C ILE A 36 -7.61 6.96 10.47
N LEU A 37 -6.73 7.96 10.43
CA LEU A 37 -5.29 7.79 10.68
C LEU A 37 -4.97 8.05 12.15
N GLN A 38 -4.02 7.30 12.70
CA GLN A 38 -3.58 7.45 14.09
C GLN A 38 -2.92 8.81 14.30
N ARG A 39 -3.37 9.53 15.35
CA ARG A 39 -2.77 10.78 15.80
C ARG A 39 -1.48 10.56 16.59
N GLU A 40 -0.67 11.64 16.72
CA GLU A 40 0.49 11.73 17.63
C GLU A 40 1.52 10.60 17.47
N SER A 41 1.50 9.91 16.35
CA SER A 41 2.43 8.83 16.01
C SER A 41 2.78 8.90 14.53
N PRO A 42 4.00 8.50 14.13
CA PRO A 42 4.33 8.39 12.73
C PRO A 42 3.39 7.40 12.03
N VAL A 43 2.79 7.83 10.91
CA VAL A 43 1.84 6.99 10.17
C VAL A 43 2.55 6.33 9.00
N PRO A 44 2.77 5.01 9.04
CA PRO A 44 3.27 4.28 7.88
C PRO A 44 2.18 4.16 6.83
N VAL A 45 2.51 4.48 5.59
CA VAL A 45 1.67 4.31 4.41
C VAL A 45 2.45 3.44 3.43
N TRP A 46 1.83 2.38 2.94
CA TRP A 46 2.51 1.42 2.08
C TRP A 46 1.60 0.88 0.98
N GLY A 47 2.21 0.27 0.00
CA GLY A 47 1.54 -0.31 -1.13
C GLY A 47 2.52 -0.88 -2.14
N PHE A 48 2.10 -0.96 -3.38
CA PHE A 48 2.84 -1.58 -4.46
C PHE A 48 2.94 -0.65 -5.67
N ASP A 49 4.03 -0.72 -6.40
CA ASP A 49 4.24 -0.04 -7.69
C ASP A 49 5.36 -0.76 -8.46
N ALA A 50 5.63 -0.36 -9.67
CA ALA A 50 6.76 -0.91 -10.43
C ALA A 50 8.09 -0.71 -9.67
N PRO A 51 8.98 -1.70 -9.67
CA PRO A 51 10.28 -1.60 -9.02
C PRO A 51 11.03 -0.34 -9.41
N GLY A 52 11.60 0.35 -8.43
CA GLY A 52 12.32 1.61 -8.61
C GLY A 52 11.44 2.84 -8.87
N SER A 53 10.13 2.68 -8.98
CA SER A 53 9.20 3.80 -9.12
C SER A 53 9.22 4.68 -7.88
N ARG A 54 9.25 6.00 -8.06
CA ARG A 54 9.12 6.95 -6.95
C ARG A 54 7.66 7.22 -6.67
N VAL A 55 7.24 6.89 -5.46
CA VAL A 55 5.89 7.15 -4.96
C VAL A 55 5.92 8.32 -3.98
N THR A 56 4.96 9.21 -4.08
CA THR A 56 4.79 10.39 -3.24
C THR A 56 3.43 10.36 -2.58
N VAL A 57 3.40 10.56 -1.27
CA VAL A 57 2.18 10.67 -0.45
C VAL A 57 2.02 12.11 0.00
N GLU A 58 0.82 12.67 -0.20
CA GLU A 58 0.44 14.02 0.18
C GLU A 58 -0.76 13.94 1.14
N PHE A 59 -0.58 14.43 2.37
CA PHE A 59 -1.64 14.50 3.37
C PHE A 59 -1.35 15.56 4.43
N ALA A 60 -2.36 16.29 4.88
CA ALA A 60 -2.29 17.28 5.96
C ALA A 60 -1.09 18.26 5.83
N GLY A 61 -0.82 18.72 4.61
CA GLY A 61 0.30 19.64 4.33
C GLY A 61 1.67 18.97 4.28
N GLN A 62 1.77 17.68 4.53
CA GLN A 62 2.99 16.92 4.38
C GLN A 62 3.09 16.32 2.98
N THR A 63 4.30 16.29 2.45
CA THR A 63 4.64 15.61 1.20
C THR A 63 5.87 14.76 1.44
N LYS A 64 5.72 13.45 1.36
CA LYS A 64 6.79 12.46 1.59
C LYS A 64 6.89 11.52 0.41
N SER A 65 8.09 11.07 0.10
CA SER A 65 8.28 10.12 -1.01
C SER A 65 9.26 9.01 -0.66
N ALA A 66 9.05 7.85 -1.29
CA ALA A 66 9.95 6.70 -1.26
C ALA A 66 10.04 6.07 -2.65
N ALA A 67 11.07 5.27 -2.89
CA ALA A 67 11.14 4.43 -4.07
C ALA A 67 10.63 3.02 -3.73
N ALA A 68 9.92 2.40 -4.68
CA ALA A 68 9.58 1.00 -4.60
C ALA A 68 10.86 0.14 -4.70
N ASP A 69 10.92 -0.92 -3.94
CA ASP A 69 12.05 -1.86 -3.94
C ASP A 69 12.04 -2.80 -5.17
N GLU A 70 12.90 -3.79 -5.17
CA GLU A 70 13.01 -4.77 -6.25
C GLU A 70 11.76 -5.66 -6.43
N ASN A 71 10.94 -5.78 -5.38
CA ASN A 71 9.67 -6.51 -5.40
C ASN A 71 8.48 -5.61 -5.77
N GLY A 72 8.70 -4.29 -5.82
CA GLY A 72 7.67 -3.31 -6.02
C GLY A 72 7.01 -2.80 -4.74
N ASP A 73 7.52 -3.19 -3.57
CA ASP A 73 7.01 -2.73 -2.28
C ASP A 73 7.52 -1.32 -1.98
N TRP A 74 6.64 -0.43 -1.58
CA TRP A 74 7.02 0.90 -1.12
C TRP A 74 6.40 1.23 0.23
N MET A 75 7.09 2.02 1.03
CA MET A 75 6.60 2.54 2.30
C MET A 75 7.07 3.97 2.51
N VAL A 76 6.14 4.83 2.89
CA VAL A 76 6.36 6.22 3.31
C VAL A 76 5.90 6.36 4.75
N LYS A 77 6.64 7.09 5.58
CA LYS A 77 6.20 7.45 6.93
C LYS A 77 5.88 8.95 6.98
N LEU A 78 4.62 9.25 7.26
CA LEU A 78 4.21 10.61 7.60
C LEU A 78 4.67 10.95 9.02
N ASP A 79 5.00 12.19 9.26
CA ASP A 79 5.28 12.69 10.61
C ASP A 79 4.00 12.62 11.45
N PRO A 80 4.11 12.63 12.79
CA PRO A 80 2.96 12.62 13.68
C PRO A 80 1.92 13.66 13.28
N LEU A 81 0.66 13.24 13.25
CA LEU A 81 -0.48 14.05 12.85
C LEU A 81 -1.21 14.59 14.09
N GLU A 82 -1.67 15.82 14.02
CA GLU A 82 -2.58 16.38 15.04
C GLU A 82 -4.00 15.88 14.80
N VAL A 83 -4.75 15.68 15.90
CA VAL A 83 -6.16 15.27 15.83
C VAL A 83 -6.97 16.26 14.99
N SER A 84 -7.80 15.77 14.11
CA SER A 84 -8.65 16.60 13.26
C SER A 84 -9.94 15.87 12.89
N LEU A 85 -11.05 16.53 13.13
CA LEU A 85 -12.38 16.12 12.67
C LEU A 85 -12.72 16.73 11.30
N GLU A 86 -11.79 17.48 10.73
CA GLU A 86 -11.92 18.02 9.39
C GLU A 86 -11.54 16.94 8.38
N GLU A 87 -12.45 16.62 7.49
CA GLU A 87 -12.23 15.69 6.38
C GLU A 87 -11.19 16.25 5.41
N ARG A 88 -10.19 15.44 5.08
CA ARG A 88 -9.11 15.84 4.18
C ARG A 88 -8.93 14.83 3.07
N GLY A 89 -8.50 15.32 1.91
CA GLY A 89 -8.05 14.47 0.81
C GLY A 89 -6.69 13.87 1.11
N PHE A 90 -6.55 12.59 0.82
CA PHE A 90 -5.30 11.85 0.89
C PHE A 90 -4.89 11.43 -0.51
N ARG A 91 -3.72 11.87 -0.97
CA ARG A 91 -3.27 11.59 -2.33
C ARG A 91 -1.97 10.81 -2.35
N VAL A 92 -1.94 9.79 -3.20
CA VAL A 92 -0.74 9.06 -3.55
C VAL A 92 -0.53 9.16 -5.05
N LYS A 93 0.69 9.48 -5.47
CA LYS A 93 1.05 9.57 -6.89
C LYS A 93 2.41 8.97 -7.15
N ASN A 94 2.61 8.47 -8.35
CA ASN A 94 3.92 7.99 -8.79
C ASN A 94 4.53 8.88 -9.89
N ALA A 95 5.80 8.61 -10.22
CA ALA A 95 6.52 9.35 -11.26
C ALA A 95 5.99 9.07 -12.67
N ARG A 96 5.15 8.04 -12.86
CA ARG A 96 4.54 7.68 -14.15
C ARG A 96 3.24 8.42 -14.44
N GLY A 97 2.75 9.25 -13.49
CA GLY A 97 1.53 10.03 -13.62
C GLY A 97 0.26 9.31 -13.16
N GLU A 98 0.40 8.14 -12.51
CA GLU A 98 -0.74 7.49 -11.83
C GLU A 98 -0.96 8.14 -10.47
N SER A 99 -2.23 8.28 -10.07
CA SER A 99 -2.62 8.79 -8.76
C SER A 99 -3.79 8.00 -8.18
N ILE A 100 -3.81 7.93 -6.85
CA ILE A 100 -4.91 7.42 -6.03
C ILE A 100 -5.28 8.55 -5.10
N ASP A 101 -6.53 8.97 -5.15
CA ASP A 101 -7.08 10.01 -4.30
C ASP A 101 -8.16 9.38 -3.42
N LEU A 102 -8.00 9.52 -2.09
CA LEU A 102 -8.96 9.08 -1.09
C LEU A 102 -9.59 10.31 -0.43
N GLU A 103 -10.87 10.24 -0.15
CA GLU A 103 -11.64 11.34 0.43
C GLU A 103 -12.12 11.00 1.86
N GLY A 104 -12.52 12.03 2.61
CA GLY A 104 -13.10 11.86 3.92
C GLY A 104 -12.14 11.35 4.99
N VAL A 105 -10.82 11.56 4.82
CA VAL A 105 -9.81 11.05 5.76
C VAL A 105 -9.74 11.94 7.00
N LEU A 106 -9.86 11.32 8.17
CA LEU A 106 -9.79 11.96 9.49
C LEU A 106 -8.50 11.58 10.21
N VAL A 107 -8.18 12.31 11.28
CA VAL A 107 -7.06 12.00 12.19
C VAL A 107 -7.58 11.88 13.61
N GLY A 108 -7.42 10.73 14.24
CA GLY A 108 -7.94 10.46 15.56
C GLY A 108 -7.28 9.26 16.24
N GLU A 109 -7.97 8.72 17.25
CA GLU A 109 -7.53 7.49 17.91
C GLU A 109 -8.00 6.26 17.14
N VAL A 110 -7.09 5.36 16.84
CA VAL A 110 -7.39 4.07 16.20
C VAL A 110 -7.12 2.94 17.17
N TRP A 111 -8.16 2.21 17.53
CA TRP A 111 -8.08 1.05 18.40
C TRP A 111 -8.19 -0.23 17.60
N PHE A 112 -7.16 -1.05 17.63
CA PHE A 112 -7.20 -2.39 17.06
C PHE A 112 -7.67 -3.38 18.13
N SER A 113 -8.89 -3.88 17.98
CA SER A 113 -9.47 -4.87 18.87
C SER A 113 -9.48 -6.24 18.18
N SER A 114 -8.83 -7.21 18.80
CA SER A 114 -8.75 -8.58 18.31
C SER A 114 -8.97 -9.57 19.45
N GLY A 115 -9.45 -10.76 19.14
CA GLY A 115 -9.67 -11.80 20.16
C GLY A 115 -10.42 -12.99 19.62
N GLN A 116 -10.91 -13.81 20.57
CA GLN A 116 -11.68 -15.02 20.30
C GLN A 116 -13.20 -14.74 20.36
N SER A 117 -13.98 -15.73 20.79
CA SER A 117 -15.45 -15.68 20.84
C SER A 117 -16.04 -14.51 21.64
N ASN A 118 -15.30 -13.95 22.61
CA ASN A 118 -15.74 -12.79 23.38
C ASN A 118 -15.89 -11.52 22.53
N MET A 119 -15.24 -11.45 21.37
CA MET A 119 -15.39 -10.33 20.42
C MET A 119 -16.75 -10.33 19.68
N VAL A 120 -17.50 -11.42 19.77
CA VAL A 120 -18.87 -11.51 19.23
C VAL A 120 -19.87 -10.78 20.11
N TRP A 121 -19.52 -10.47 21.36
CA TRP A 121 -20.41 -9.79 22.30
C TRP A 121 -20.42 -8.28 22.04
N THR A 122 -21.60 -7.76 21.76
CA THR A 122 -21.79 -6.30 21.66
C THR A 122 -21.79 -5.66 23.07
N ALA A 123 -21.38 -4.41 23.17
CA ALA A 123 -21.38 -3.66 24.42
C ALA A 123 -22.76 -3.69 25.15
N GLY A 124 -23.84 -3.68 24.36
CA GLY A 124 -25.20 -3.79 24.91
C GLY A 124 -25.52 -5.13 25.53
N LYS A 125 -24.85 -6.22 25.11
CA LYS A 125 -25.06 -7.55 25.73
C LYS A 125 -24.18 -7.77 26.96
N SER A 126 -23.06 -7.10 27.07
CA SER A 126 -22.14 -7.23 28.20
C SER A 126 -22.62 -6.48 29.44
N MET A 127 -23.57 -5.55 29.32
CA MET A 127 -24.05 -4.70 30.41
C MET A 127 -25.43 -5.13 30.99
N CYS A 128 -26.01 -6.22 30.51
CA CYS A 128 -27.36 -6.60 30.83
C CYS A 128 -27.49 -7.88 31.66
N ASN A 129 -26.73 -8.04 32.73
CA ASN A 129 -26.99 -9.07 33.74
C ASN A 129 -26.76 -8.51 35.15
N GLU A 130 -27.66 -7.67 35.56
CA GLU A 130 -28.04 -7.49 36.99
C GLU A 130 -29.54 -7.59 37.12
#